data_5c05046931c227953614925eb3b7ec27
#
_entry.id   5c05046931c227953614925eb3b7ec27
#
_cell.length_a   1.000
_cell.length_b   1.000
_cell.length_c   1.000
_cell.angle_alpha   90.00
_cell.angle_beta   90.00
_cell.angle_gamma   90.00
#
_symmetry.space_group_name_H-M   'P 1'
#
loop_
_entity.id
_entity.type
_entity.pdbx_description
1 polymer ?
#
loop_
_entity_poly.entity_id
_entity_poly.type
_entity_poly.pdbx_seq_one_letter_code
_entity_poly.pdbx_strand_id
1 'polypeptide(L)'
;MERVTRMVVRDRNHPSVVMWSMGNESGWGPNHAAAAAWTKEFDPTRIIHYEGAQGNPQRRGYVPLRSVGKWKTAEEDPVKGEYADLANPDDRDAVEVVSRMYPTVDELERLACDTLVRRPVLMCEYAHAMGNSVGGLGDYWRVIRRHDKLLGGHIWDWIDQGLRKADGRGGWFWAYGGDFGSRENHDANF
;
A
#
# COMPACT_ATOMS: atom_id res chain seq x y z
N MET A 1 -6.77 5.76 16.60
CA MET A 1 -6.35 5.04 17.83
C MET A 1 -7.20 3.80 18.09
N GLU A 2 -8.46 3.89 18.41
CA GLU A 2 -9.30 2.76 18.85
C GLU A 2 -9.22 1.52 17.92
N ARG A 3 -9.34 1.68 16.60
CA ARG A 3 -9.29 0.57 15.65
C ARG A 3 -7.95 -0.15 15.67
N VAL A 4 -6.84 0.60 15.68
CA VAL A 4 -5.49 0.01 15.74
C VAL A 4 -5.28 -0.72 17.06
N THR A 5 -5.65 -0.11 18.18
CA THR A 5 -5.55 -0.74 19.49
C THR A 5 -6.31 -2.07 19.55
N ARG A 6 -7.55 -2.08 19.07
CA ARG A 6 -8.38 -3.30 19.03
C ARG A 6 -7.76 -4.39 18.14
N MET A 7 -7.25 -4.02 16.97
CA MET A 7 -6.58 -4.96 16.07
C MET A 7 -5.36 -5.59 16.73
N VAL A 8 -4.45 -4.78 17.25
CA VAL A 8 -3.21 -5.26 17.87
C VAL A 8 -3.49 -6.13 19.10
N VAL A 9 -4.38 -5.69 19.97
CA VAL A 9 -4.76 -6.48 21.18
C VAL A 9 -5.36 -7.83 20.79
N ARG A 10 -6.25 -7.87 19.80
CA ARG A 10 -6.89 -9.10 19.32
C ARG A 10 -5.88 -10.06 18.67
N ASP A 11 -5.01 -9.52 17.83
CA ASP A 11 -4.26 -10.34 16.88
C ASP A 11 -2.80 -10.60 17.28
N ARG A 12 -2.30 -9.99 18.35
CA ARG A 12 -0.89 -10.12 18.78
C ARG A 12 -0.43 -11.55 19.04
N ASN A 13 -1.34 -12.46 19.37
CA ASN A 13 -1.00 -13.86 19.64
C ASN A 13 -0.97 -14.74 18.38
N HIS A 14 -1.15 -14.14 17.19
CA HIS A 14 -1.03 -14.87 15.93
C HIS A 14 0.41 -14.77 15.41
N PRO A 15 1.18 -15.86 15.40
CA PRO A 15 2.58 -15.83 14.96
C PRO A 15 2.74 -15.53 13.46
N SER A 16 1.68 -15.72 12.67
CA SER A 16 1.66 -15.34 11.25
C SER A 16 1.61 -13.83 11.02
N VAL A 17 1.23 -13.03 12.01
CA VAL A 17 1.30 -11.59 11.94
C VAL A 17 2.75 -11.18 12.20
N VAL A 18 3.44 -10.66 11.19
CA VAL A 18 4.84 -10.24 11.27
C VAL A 18 5.02 -8.73 11.27
N MET A 19 3.97 -8.00 10.93
CA MET A 19 3.99 -6.56 10.73
C MET A 19 2.63 -5.96 11.08
N TRP A 20 2.62 -4.75 11.65
CA TRP A 20 1.42 -3.97 11.90
C TRP A 20 1.32 -2.81 10.90
N SER A 21 0.25 -2.77 10.12
CA SER A 21 -0.04 -1.64 9.23
C SER A 21 -1.01 -0.68 9.88
N MET A 22 -0.69 0.62 9.84
CA MET A 22 -1.46 1.65 10.53
C MET A 22 -2.67 2.16 9.75
N GLY A 23 -2.87 1.70 8.54
CA GLY A 23 -4.00 2.09 7.69
C GLY A 23 -3.73 1.91 6.22
N ASN A 24 -4.63 2.44 5.39
CA ASN A 24 -4.53 2.45 3.94
C ASN A 24 -5.08 3.76 3.39
N GLU A 25 -4.36 4.38 2.45
CA GLU A 25 -4.75 5.55 1.65
C GLU A 25 -5.42 6.72 2.42
N SER A 26 -5.06 6.93 3.67
CA SER A 26 -5.69 7.93 4.54
C SER A 26 -4.78 9.12 4.89
N GLY A 27 -3.71 9.30 4.13
CA GLY A 27 -2.72 10.36 4.35
C GLY A 27 -1.97 10.19 5.68
N TRP A 28 -1.22 11.20 6.10
CA TRP A 28 -0.49 11.17 7.35
C TRP A 28 -0.98 12.24 8.32
N GLY A 29 -1.10 11.88 9.59
CA GLY A 29 -1.47 12.81 10.65
C GLY A 29 -1.04 12.36 12.04
N PRO A 30 -1.25 13.21 13.07
CA PRO A 30 -0.85 12.92 14.45
C PRO A 30 -1.38 11.59 14.99
N ASN A 31 -2.56 11.18 14.56
CA ASN A 31 -3.16 9.90 14.97
C ASN A 31 -2.38 8.69 14.46
N HIS A 32 -1.77 8.77 13.27
CA HIS A 32 -0.91 7.71 12.76
C HIS A 32 0.37 7.60 13.58
N ALA A 33 1.01 8.72 13.88
CA ALA A 33 2.19 8.76 14.73
C ALA A 33 1.91 8.20 16.13
N ALA A 34 0.80 8.62 16.76
CA ALA A 34 0.40 8.13 18.07
C ALA A 34 0.06 6.63 18.04
N ALA A 35 -0.64 6.15 16.99
CA ALA A 35 -0.95 4.74 16.82
C ALA A 35 0.32 3.88 16.64
N ALA A 36 1.26 4.34 15.84
CA ALA A 36 2.54 3.67 15.63
C ALA A 36 3.35 3.58 16.92
N ALA A 37 3.47 4.70 17.65
CA ALA A 37 4.17 4.74 18.94
C ALA A 37 3.55 3.82 19.97
N TRP A 38 2.23 3.87 20.13
CA TRP A 38 1.51 2.99 21.05
C TRP A 38 1.69 1.51 20.67
N THR A 39 1.58 1.19 19.39
CA THR A 39 1.73 -0.20 18.92
C THR A 39 3.14 -0.71 19.19
N LYS A 40 4.16 0.10 18.96
CA LYS A 40 5.56 -0.28 19.18
C LYS A 40 5.87 -0.48 20.68
N GLU A 41 5.27 0.32 21.53
CA GLU A 41 5.38 0.16 23.00
C GLU A 41 4.69 -1.12 23.46
N PHE A 42 3.50 -1.41 22.93
CA PHE A 42 2.70 -2.57 23.31
C PHE A 42 3.22 -3.89 22.73
N ASP A 43 3.72 -3.87 21.50
CA ASP A 43 4.32 -5.01 20.79
C ASP A 43 5.64 -4.58 20.13
N PRO A 44 6.75 -4.58 20.87
CA PRO A 44 8.05 -4.18 20.35
C PRO A 44 8.66 -5.19 19.36
N THR A 45 8.06 -6.38 19.24
CA THR A 45 8.63 -7.49 18.45
C THR A 45 8.33 -7.39 16.97
N ARG A 46 7.24 -6.70 16.59
CA ARG A 46 6.80 -6.56 15.21
C ARG A 46 7.12 -5.18 14.66
N ILE A 47 7.36 -5.13 13.36
CA ILE A 47 7.65 -3.89 12.65
C ILE A 47 6.37 -3.11 12.34
N ILE A 48 6.51 -1.80 12.25
CA ILE A 48 5.42 -0.88 11.92
C ILE A 48 5.52 -0.49 10.45
N HIS A 49 4.41 -0.61 9.76
CA HIS A 49 4.23 -0.25 8.37
C HIS A 49 3.10 0.78 8.22
N TYR A 50 3.22 1.66 7.27
CA TYR A 50 2.13 2.45 6.73
C TYR A 50 2.57 3.16 5.44
N GLU A 51 1.85 2.93 4.33
CA GLU A 51 2.17 3.54 3.03
C GLU A 51 1.98 5.06 3.04
N GLY A 52 0.99 5.57 3.78
CA GLY A 52 0.74 7.01 3.92
C GLY A 52 1.82 7.78 4.69
N ALA A 53 2.84 7.09 5.24
CA ALA A 53 3.99 7.72 5.88
C ALA A 53 5.04 8.24 4.90
N GLN A 54 4.75 8.24 3.61
CA GLN A 54 5.66 8.61 2.53
C GLN A 54 6.28 9.99 2.73
N GLY A 55 7.60 10.05 2.60
CA GLY A 55 8.39 11.25 2.72
C GLY A 55 8.42 11.83 4.13
N ASN A 56 9.54 12.39 4.53
CA ASN A 56 9.72 13.03 5.83
C ASN A 56 9.98 14.53 5.64
N PRO A 57 9.04 15.43 6.02
CA PRO A 57 9.19 16.88 5.87
C PRO A 57 10.40 17.47 6.60
N GLN A 58 10.93 16.78 7.61
CA GLN A 58 12.10 17.20 8.35
C GLN A 58 13.42 16.82 7.65
N ARG A 59 13.36 16.01 6.62
CA ARG A 59 14.56 15.60 5.87
C ARG A 59 14.96 16.66 4.84
N ARG A 60 16.27 16.86 4.70
CA ARG A 60 16.81 17.76 3.68
C ARG A 60 16.43 17.26 2.29
N GLY A 61 15.94 18.16 1.45
CA GLY A 61 15.53 17.84 0.09
C GLY A 61 14.10 17.31 -0.02
N TYR A 62 13.31 17.36 1.06
CA TYR A 62 11.90 17.03 1.01
C TYR A 62 11.17 17.89 -0.04
N VAL A 63 10.47 17.23 -0.93
CA VAL A 63 9.56 17.85 -1.90
C VAL A 63 8.12 17.64 -1.42
N PRO A 64 7.35 18.70 -1.15
CA PRO A 64 5.96 18.57 -0.75
C PRO A 64 5.17 17.81 -1.83
N LEU A 65 4.58 16.69 -1.45
CA LEU A 65 3.62 15.99 -2.30
C LEU A 65 2.46 16.95 -2.54
N ARG A 66 2.29 17.40 -3.79
CA ARG A 66 1.10 18.13 -4.18
C ARG A 66 -0.06 17.18 -3.98
N SER A 67 -1.01 17.59 -3.15
CA SER A 67 -2.15 16.83 -2.64
C SER A 67 -2.57 15.67 -3.55
N VAL A 68 -2.35 14.46 -3.08
CA VAL A 68 -2.88 13.22 -3.66
C VAL A 68 -4.39 13.22 -3.40
N GLY A 69 -5.14 14.06 -4.13
CA GLY A 69 -6.57 14.26 -3.85
C GLY A 69 -7.46 14.09 -5.05
N LYS A 70 -6.92 13.87 -6.23
CA LYS A 70 -7.70 13.51 -7.43
C LYS A 70 -6.81 12.73 -8.37
N TRP A 71 -7.26 11.58 -8.76
CA TRP A 71 -6.76 10.83 -9.90
C TRP A 71 -6.87 11.72 -11.15
N LYS A 72 -5.85 12.50 -11.43
CA LYS A 72 -5.71 13.17 -12.72
C LYS A 72 -5.03 12.21 -13.66
N THR A 73 -5.51 12.15 -14.89
CA THR A 73 -4.86 11.36 -15.93
C THR A 73 -3.40 11.80 -16.12
N ALA A 74 -2.53 10.91 -16.57
CA ALA A 74 -1.11 11.18 -16.78
C ALA A 74 -0.82 12.42 -17.67
N GLU A 75 -1.82 12.87 -18.45
CA GLU A 75 -1.74 14.03 -19.32
C GLU A 75 -1.91 15.38 -18.58
N GLU A 76 -2.50 15.37 -17.38
CA GLU A 76 -2.83 16.60 -16.65
C GLU A 76 -1.80 16.97 -15.56
N ASP A 77 -0.85 16.09 -15.25
CA ASP A 77 0.17 16.32 -14.23
C ASP A 77 1.56 16.00 -14.76
N PRO A 78 2.33 17.02 -15.17
CA PRO A 78 3.69 16.82 -15.70
C PRO A 78 4.66 16.20 -14.68
N VAL A 79 4.29 16.13 -13.40
CA VAL A 79 5.05 15.44 -12.34
C VAL A 79 4.70 13.95 -12.28
N LYS A 80 3.61 13.50 -12.88
CA LYS A 80 3.24 12.08 -12.94
C LYS A 80 4.14 11.22 -13.82
N GLY A 81 4.91 11.79 -14.70
CA GLY A 81 5.95 11.07 -15.46
C GLY A 81 7.21 10.80 -14.66
N GLU A 82 7.39 11.46 -13.51
CA GLU A 82 8.55 11.31 -12.65
C GLU A 82 8.09 11.12 -11.19
N TYR A 83 7.46 9.99 -10.91
CA TYR A 83 7.37 9.32 -9.61
C TYR A 83 7.24 10.22 -8.38
N ALA A 84 6.08 10.84 -8.23
CA ALA A 84 5.75 11.61 -7.02
C ALA A 84 6.04 10.81 -5.73
N ASP A 85 5.86 9.48 -5.80
CA ASP A 85 6.14 8.56 -4.70
C ASP A 85 7.63 8.33 -4.43
N LEU A 86 8.49 8.59 -5.41
CA LEU A 86 9.94 8.53 -5.27
C LEU A 86 10.59 9.88 -5.01
N ALA A 87 9.88 10.99 -5.18
CA ALA A 87 10.40 12.33 -4.88
C ALA A 87 10.89 12.47 -3.43
N ASN A 88 10.31 11.66 -2.54
CA ASN A 88 10.70 11.58 -1.13
C ASN A 88 11.00 10.12 -0.77
N PRO A 89 12.20 9.62 -1.09
CA PRO A 89 12.52 8.19 -0.98
C PRO A 89 12.58 7.67 0.45
N ASP A 90 12.62 8.56 1.46
CA ASP A 90 12.67 8.18 2.86
C ASP A 90 11.34 8.51 3.55
N ASP A 91 10.80 7.56 4.25
CA ASP A 91 9.54 7.70 4.97
C ASP A 91 9.75 8.24 6.40
N ARG A 92 8.65 8.56 7.08
CA ARG A 92 8.67 9.08 8.46
C ARG A 92 9.25 8.05 9.43
N ASP A 93 9.90 8.55 10.47
CA ASP A 93 10.56 7.71 11.48
C ASP A 93 9.58 6.84 12.31
N ALA A 94 8.28 7.11 12.23
CA ALA A 94 7.25 6.32 12.89
C ALA A 94 7.03 4.93 12.26
N VAL A 95 7.57 4.69 11.06
CA VAL A 95 7.50 3.41 10.35
C VAL A 95 8.89 2.84 10.14
N GLU A 96 8.99 1.52 10.08
CA GLU A 96 10.28 0.81 10.01
C GLU A 96 10.59 0.28 8.60
N VAL A 97 9.63 0.39 7.68
CA VAL A 97 9.80 0.06 6.27
C VAL A 97 9.39 1.22 5.39
N VAL A 98 10.07 1.37 4.26
CA VAL A 98 9.65 2.27 3.19
C VAL A 98 8.60 1.55 2.35
N SER A 99 7.43 2.12 2.24
CA SER A 99 6.30 1.48 1.56
C SER A 99 5.89 2.25 0.33
N ARG A 100 5.65 1.52 -0.77
CA ARG A 100 5.15 2.10 -2.03
C ARG A 100 4.04 1.24 -2.61
N MET A 101 3.08 1.92 -3.21
CA MET A 101 1.92 1.32 -3.86
C MET A 101 2.12 1.35 -5.36
N TYR A 102 2.01 0.20 -6.00
CA TYR A 102 2.15 0.01 -7.44
C TYR A 102 3.40 0.63 -8.10
N PRO A 103 4.59 0.55 -7.49
CA PRO A 103 5.78 0.98 -8.18
C PRO A 103 6.00 0.09 -9.41
N THR A 104 6.48 0.67 -10.49
CA THR A 104 6.96 -0.12 -11.63
C THR A 104 8.23 -0.89 -11.25
N VAL A 105 8.64 -1.86 -12.07
CA VAL A 105 9.87 -2.63 -11.83
C VAL A 105 11.10 -1.71 -11.75
N ASP A 106 11.16 -0.72 -12.65
CA ASP A 106 12.28 0.25 -12.69
C ASP A 106 12.29 1.17 -11.46
N GLU A 107 11.12 1.58 -10.98
CA GLU A 107 10.97 2.37 -9.76
C GLU A 107 11.43 1.59 -8.53
N LEU A 108 11.03 0.33 -8.46
CA LEU A 108 11.43 -0.53 -7.37
C LEU A 108 12.96 -0.71 -7.34
N GLU A 109 13.58 -0.89 -8.50
CA GLU A 109 15.03 -1.00 -8.61
C GLU A 109 15.74 0.31 -8.23
N ARG A 110 15.20 1.47 -8.62
CA ARG A 110 15.71 2.78 -8.19
C ARG A 110 15.63 2.96 -6.68
N LEU A 111 14.50 2.63 -6.06
CA LEU A 111 14.37 2.66 -4.59
C LEU A 111 15.41 1.78 -3.90
N ALA A 112 15.65 0.58 -4.46
CA ALA A 112 16.66 -0.32 -3.92
C ALA A 112 18.08 0.24 -4.00
N CYS A 113 18.38 0.95 -5.10
CA CYS A 113 19.70 1.55 -5.35
C CYS A 113 19.87 2.92 -4.68
N ASP A 114 18.81 3.57 -4.22
CA ASP A 114 18.89 4.89 -3.59
C ASP A 114 19.60 4.80 -2.24
N THR A 115 20.65 5.60 -2.10
CA THR A 115 21.47 5.66 -0.87
C THR A 115 20.77 6.37 0.28
N LEU A 116 19.74 7.17 0.03
CA LEU A 116 18.93 7.81 1.05
C LEU A 116 17.94 6.80 1.68
N VAL A 117 17.55 5.79 0.95
CA VAL A 117 16.69 4.71 1.44
C VAL A 117 17.51 3.72 2.25
N ARG A 118 17.44 3.82 3.56
CA ARG A 118 18.23 3.00 4.50
C ARG A 118 17.42 1.87 5.13
N ARG A 119 16.12 1.94 5.06
CA ARG A 119 15.19 0.95 5.59
C ARG A 119 14.80 -0.05 4.51
N PRO A 120 14.34 -1.25 4.90
CA PRO A 120 13.76 -2.18 3.94
C PRO A 120 12.60 -1.55 3.16
N VAL A 121 12.41 -1.99 1.93
CA VAL A 121 11.36 -1.51 1.02
C VAL A 121 10.33 -2.61 0.81
N LEU A 122 9.06 -2.26 0.94
CA LEU A 122 7.92 -3.13 0.71
C LEU A 122 6.97 -2.48 -0.29
N MET A 123 6.46 -3.24 -1.24
CA MET A 123 5.31 -2.83 -2.03
C MET A 123 4.05 -3.18 -1.24
N CYS A 124 3.35 -2.17 -0.68
CA CYS A 124 2.11 -2.44 0.04
C CYS A 124 1.03 -3.02 -0.86
N GLU A 125 1.04 -2.61 -2.14
CA GLU A 125 0.24 -3.20 -3.20
C GLU A 125 1.04 -3.21 -4.50
N TYR A 126 0.91 -4.29 -5.28
CA TYR A 126 1.44 -4.37 -6.64
C TYR A 126 0.64 -5.39 -7.46
N ALA A 127 0.88 -5.42 -8.77
CA ALA A 127 0.30 -6.39 -9.69
C ALA A 127 -1.23 -6.50 -9.52
N HIS A 128 -1.93 -5.36 -9.62
CA HIS A 128 -3.37 -5.21 -9.49
C HIS A 128 -4.15 -6.32 -10.21
N ALA A 129 -4.61 -7.32 -9.48
CA ALA A 129 -5.15 -8.57 -9.99
C ALA A 129 -6.64 -8.46 -10.34
N MET A 130 -6.99 -7.46 -11.14
CA MET A 130 -8.37 -7.19 -11.55
C MET A 130 -8.45 -7.16 -13.06
N GLY A 131 -9.58 -7.65 -13.60
CA GLY A 131 -9.78 -7.72 -15.03
C GLY A 131 -8.75 -8.65 -15.70
N ASN A 132 -8.13 -8.18 -16.77
CA ASN A 132 -7.12 -8.92 -17.52
C ASN A 132 -5.70 -8.68 -16.96
N SER A 133 -5.48 -9.09 -15.75
CA SER A 133 -4.18 -9.10 -15.07
C SER A 133 -4.08 -10.42 -14.25
N VAL A 134 -3.01 -10.86 -13.75
CA VAL A 134 -1.78 -10.31 -13.24
C VAL A 134 -0.65 -10.58 -14.24
N GLY A 135 0.22 -9.58 -14.50
CA GLY A 135 1.38 -9.74 -15.39
C GLY A 135 2.68 -9.28 -14.74
N GLY A 136 3.80 -9.69 -15.34
CA GLY A 136 5.12 -9.17 -14.97
C GLY A 136 5.68 -9.60 -13.62
N LEU A 137 5.06 -10.54 -12.89
CA LEU A 137 5.52 -10.99 -11.57
C LEU A 137 6.98 -11.47 -11.60
N GLY A 138 7.39 -12.17 -12.66
CA GLY A 138 8.76 -12.64 -12.82
C GLY A 138 9.79 -11.50 -12.85
N ASP A 139 9.42 -10.36 -13.42
CA ASP A 139 10.29 -9.19 -13.52
C ASP A 139 10.46 -8.51 -12.15
N TYR A 140 9.38 -8.32 -11.41
CA TYR A 140 9.44 -7.85 -10.03
C TYR A 140 10.32 -8.73 -9.17
N TRP A 141 10.09 -10.05 -9.20
CA TRP A 141 10.86 -10.99 -8.37
C TRP A 141 12.32 -11.13 -8.79
N ARG A 142 12.65 -10.84 -10.04
CA ARG A 142 14.05 -10.76 -10.48
C ARG A 142 14.77 -9.58 -9.84
N VAL A 143 14.12 -8.43 -9.72
CA VAL A 143 14.67 -7.26 -9.02
C VAL A 143 14.69 -7.49 -7.51
N ILE A 144 13.61 -7.99 -6.92
CA ILE A 144 13.53 -8.27 -5.48
C ILE A 144 14.69 -9.18 -5.04
N ARG A 145 14.96 -10.25 -5.77
CA ARG A 145 16.03 -11.19 -5.42
C ARG A 145 17.45 -10.66 -5.59
N ARG A 146 17.62 -9.54 -6.31
CA ARG A 146 18.94 -8.91 -6.51
C ARG A 146 19.30 -7.92 -5.42
N HIS A 147 18.35 -7.47 -4.64
CA HIS A 147 18.53 -6.39 -3.68
C HIS A 147 18.01 -6.79 -2.30
N ASP A 148 18.89 -7.01 -1.35
CA ASP A 148 18.56 -7.41 0.03
C ASP A 148 17.66 -6.41 0.76
N LYS A 149 17.61 -5.17 0.27
CA LYS A 149 16.73 -4.12 0.79
C LYS A 149 15.24 -4.37 0.48
N LEU A 150 14.93 -5.14 -0.56
CA LEU A 150 13.57 -5.38 -1.02
C LEU A 150 12.95 -6.57 -0.31
N LEU A 151 11.88 -6.35 0.44
CA LEU A 151 11.15 -7.40 1.16
C LEU A 151 10.17 -8.18 0.28
N GLY A 152 9.73 -7.59 -0.84
CA GLY A 152 8.66 -8.11 -1.67
C GLY A 152 7.45 -7.20 -1.68
N GLY A 153 6.25 -7.78 -1.75
CA GLY A 153 5.02 -6.99 -1.79
C GLY A 153 3.77 -7.84 -1.69
N HIS A 154 2.63 -7.17 -1.57
CA HIS A 154 1.32 -7.78 -1.51
C HIS A 154 0.58 -7.53 -2.82
N ILE A 155 0.17 -8.61 -3.50
CA ILE A 155 -0.67 -8.50 -4.70
C ILE A 155 -2.03 -7.94 -4.28
N TRP A 156 -2.52 -6.91 -4.95
CA TRP A 156 -3.88 -6.48 -4.82
C TRP A 156 -4.77 -7.30 -5.78
N ASP A 157 -5.68 -8.21 -5.32
CA ASP A 157 -5.70 -8.48 -3.91
C ASP A 157 -5.79 -10.00 -3.66
N TRP A 158 -5.99 -10.36 -2.41
CA TRP A 158 -5.89 -11.73 -1.92
C TRP A 158 -6.86 -12.71 -2.58
N ILE A 159 -8.11 -12.26 -2.83
CA ILE A 159 -9.21 -13.10 -3.31
C ILE A 159 -10.22 -12.25 -4.05
N ASP A 160 -10.87 -12.83 -5.06
CA ASP A 160 -12.00 -12.20 -5.73
C ASP A 160 -13.08 -11.78 -4.73
N GLN A 161 -13.54 -10.54 -4.82
CA GLN A 161 -14.53 -9.98 -3.90
C GLN A 161 -15.96 -10.17 -4.41
N GLY A 162 -16.14 -10.68 -5.64
CA GLY A 162 -17.45 -10.98 -6.22
C GLY A 162 -18.19 -12.06 -5.45
N LEU A 163 -19.47 -11.82 -5.21
CA LEU A 163 -20.39 -12.80 -4.61
C LEU A 163 -21.28 -13.41 -5.67
N ARG A 164 -21.50 -14.71 -5.60
CA ARG A 164 -22.38 -15.40 -6.54
C ARG A 164 -23.83 -14.93 -6.37
N LYS A 165 -24.43 -14.41 -7.45
CA LYS A 165 -25.81 -13.91 -7.48
C LYS A 165 -26.57 -14.51 -8.64
N ALA A 166 -27.83 -14.90 -8.41
CA ALA A 166 -28.71 -15.39 -9.45
C ALA A 166 -29.03 -14.27 -10.46
N ASP A 167 -29.03 -14.60 -11.76
CA ASP A 167 -29.32 -13.66 -12.84
C ASP A 167 -30.82 -13.52 -13.15
N GLY A 168 -31.68 -14.26 -12.45
CA GLY A 168 -33.14 -14.30 -12.67
C GLY A 168 -33.58 -15.08 -13.91
N ARG A 169 -32.65 -15.69 -14.65
CA ARG A 169 -32.92 -16.49 -15.88
C ARG A 169 -32.53 -17.96 -15.73
N GLY A 170 -32.27 -18.39 -14.51
CA GLY A 170 -31.80 -19.73 -14.18
C GLY A 170 -30.30 -19.92 -14.17
N GLY A 171 -29.54 -18.86 -14.44
CA GLY A 171 -28.09 -18.77 -14.32
C GLY A 171 -27.63 -17.95 -13.10
N TRP A 172 -26.35 -17.57 -13.11
CA TRP A 172 -25.74 -16.77 -12.07
C TRP A 172 -24.55 -15.98 -12.65
N PHE A 173 -24.12 -14.95 -11.92
CA PHE A 173 -22.94 -14.16 -12.21
C PHE A 173 -22.22 -13.74 -10.92
N TRP A 174 -21.00 -13.28 -11.05
CA TRP A 174 -20.26 -12.68 -9.96
C TRP A 174 -20.69 -11.22 -9.80
N ALA A 175 -21.34 -10.93 -8.70
CA ALA A 175 -21.92 -9.64 -8.39
C ALA A 175 -21.05 -8.89 -7.37
N TYR A 176 -20.91 -7.59 -7.55
CA TYR A 176 -20.20 -6.71 -6.63
C TYR A 176 -20.76 -5.28 -6.75
N GLY A 177 -20.47 -4.46 -5.72
CA GLY A 177 -20.83 -3.04 -5.73
C GLY A 177 -22.30 -2.78 -6.08
N GLY A 178 -22.53 -2.05 -7.17
CA GLY A 178 -23.84 -1.63 -7.66
C GLY A 178 -24.79 -2.76 -7.99
N ASP A 179 -24.30 -3.98 -8.21
CA ASP A 179 -25.15 -5.17 -8.44
C ASP A 179 -26.04 -5.52 -7.23
N PHE A 180 -25.71 -4.98 -6.06
CA PHE A 180 -26.50 -5.14 -4.83
C PHE A 180 -27.50 -4.00 -4.59
N GLY A 181 -27.75 -3.13 -5.57
CA GLY A 181 -28.90 -2.23 -5.61
C GLY A 181 -28.64 -0.77 -5.28
N SER A 182 -27.45 -0.37 -4.93
CA SER A 182 -27.08 1.04 -4.77
C SER A 182 -26.30 1.55 -5.98
N ARG A 183 -26.85 2.55 -6.68
CA ARG A 183 -26.13 3.22 -7.79
C ARG A 183 -24.87 3.96 -7.33
N GLU A 184 -24.77 4.26 -6.05
CA GLU A 184 -23.63 4.97 -5.44
C GLU A 184 -22.40 4.08 -5.25
N ASN A 185 -22.56 2.75 -5.38
CA ASN A 185 -21.50 1.77 -5.26
C ASN A 185 -21.01 1.23 -6.61
N HIS A 186 -21.06 2.08 -7.66
CA HIS A 186 -20.71 1.63 -9.01
C HIS A 186 -19.24 1.34 -9.23
N ASP A 187 -18.38 1.92 -8.41
CA ASP A 187 -16.94 1.96 -8.68
C ASP A 187 -16.18 0.78 -8.09
N ALA A 188 -16.90 -0.18 -7.54
CA ALA A 188 -16.30 -1.43 -7.10
C ALA A 188 -15.95 -2.29 -8.31
N ASN A 189 -14.73 -2.23 -8.71
CA ASN A 189 -14.13 -2.94 -9.83
C ASN A 189 -13.25 -4.07 -9.30
N PHE A 190 -13.88 -5.14 -8.87
CA PHE A 190 -13.16 -6.27 -8.27
C PHE A 190 -13.30 -7.54 -9.07
#